data_9fdb95d6d2ce40477f16636464a21fb0
#
_entry.id   9fdb95d6d2ce40477f16636464a21fb0
#
_cell.length_a   1.000
_cell.length_b   1.000
_cell.length_c   1.000
_cell.angle_alpha   90.00
_cell.angle_beta   90.00
_cell.angle_gamma   90.00
#
_symmetry.space_group_name_H-M   'P 1'
#
loop_
_entity.id
_entity.type
_entity.pdbx_description
1 polymer ?
#
loop_
_entity_poly.entity_id
_entity_poly.type
_entity_poly.pdbx_seq_one_letter_code
_entity_poly.pdbx_strand_id
1 'polypeptide(L)'
;MTAAPVTAAKSQGSGLIRSSMIYSSLTLVSRLMGFVRDLVITYYMGASATFAADAYNTAFAFPNLFRRIFAEGAFAAAFVPAYSRALEQDGEEKADILAGDAMALLAAATIVLSTVFALLMPWLMYVIAPGFATNPAKFHLAIVLTQITIWYLPSMAIYAHLSGVLNARNRFILSAGAPILLNVWTLVTVLPTHTPIGAATMASWGVLAAGVSQALVLMWGVKKSGAQVHWRLPRITPEILALLRRAVPGALAGSAIQVNIFISGILVSQVNGARSWLAVADRLYQLPLGLVGVAIGVALLPRLSRAVHAKDGAVAQSAMDEAVTFAMALTLPAAAALIAIPTFLIDGLYTRGEFTLLDAQQTGHALFYYGIGTPAFVLAQLYSRAFFARQDTKSPMIFALVSVAVNIVAGVALVYSVGFWGIAAATAFAAWVNVGQMAFALARRGHYRPSAMAWSRLIRILLASVALGLVLAAIQAFRPQLQAVFSSFHLGHHLVGAKEVAIVLTCMVGAALYPPLLFAFGGLRLSEVKAALRRQGKTPTLDEELEEDLGKTPAGPDLL
;
A
#
# COMPACT_ATOMS: atom_id res chain seq x y z
N MET A 1 -23.79 -34.60 -34.07
CA MET A 1 -22.76 -33.78 -33.45
C MET A 1 -23.34 -32.36 -33.34
N THR A 2 -23.89 -32.03 -32.19
CA THR A 2 -24.55 -30.76 -31.94
C THR A 2 -23.52 -29.78 -31.36
N ALA A 3 -23.31 -28.66 -32.05
CA ALA A 3 -22.43 -27.59 -31.63
C ALA A 3 -22.93 -26.98 -30.33
N ALA A 4 -22.10 -26.92 -29.28
CA ALA A 4 -22.39 -26.22 -28.03
C ALA A 4 -22.43 -24.70 -28.28
N PRO A 5 -23.30 -23.95 -27.60
CA PRO A 5 -23.53 -22.55 -27.93
C PRO A 5 -22.38 -21.64 -27.46
N VAL A 6 -21.86 -20.85 -28.38
CA VAL A 6 -20.81 -19.80 -28.22
C VAL A 6 -21.24 -18.67 -27.27
N THR A 7 -22.45 -18.69 -26.73
CA THR A 7 -23.02 -17.65 -25.84
C THR A 7 -22.46 -17.65 -24.41
N ALA A 8 -21.84 -18.73 -23.93
CA ALA A 8 -21.31 -18.83 -22.57
C ALA A 8 -20.01 -18.01 -22.34
N ALA A 9 -19.20 -17.81 -23.37
CA ALA A 9 -17.93 -17.10 -23.25
C ALA A 9 -18.09 -15.55 -23.16
N LYS A 10 -19.13 -14.99 -23.79
CA LYS A 10 -19.40 -13.52 -23.75
C LYS A 10 -19.89 -13.03 -22.37
N SER A 11 -20.57 -13.87 -21.59
CA SER A 11 -21.06 -13.50 -20.26
C SER A 11 -19.98 -13.52 -19.17
N GLN A 12 -18.93 -14.33 -19.33
CA GLN A 12 -17.84 -14.42 -18.37
C GLN A 12 -16.91 -13.20 -18.42
N GLY A 13 -16.63 -12.63 -19.58
CA GLY A 13 -15.75 -11.47 -19.74
C GLY A 13 -16.34 -10.17 -19.13
N SER A 14 -17.63 -9.92 -19.32
CA SER A 14 -18.31 -8.73 -18.76
C SER A 14 -18.44 -8.80 -17.23
N GLY A 15 -18.63 -9.99 -16.68
CA GLY A 15 -18.67 -10.23 -15.23
C GLY A 15 -17.34 -9.98 -14.54
N LEU A 16 -16.23 -10.38 -15.17
CA LEU A 16 -14.87 -10.21 -14.65
C LEU A 16 -14.45 -8.72 -14.61
N ILE A 17 -14.74 -7.97 -15.66
CA ILE A 17 -14.47 -6.52 -15.73
C ILE A 17 -15.27 -5.79 -14.65
N ARG A 18 -16.57 -6.08 -14.53
CA ARG A 18 -17.45 -5.48 -13.52
C ARG A 18 -16.97 -5.78 -12.09
N SER A 19 -16.58 -7.01 -11.81
CA SER A 19 -16.05 -7.42 -10.50
C SER A 19 -14.72 -6.71 -10.18
N SER A 20 -13.85 -6.57 -11.18
CA SER A 20 -12.57 -5.86 -11.04
C SER A 20 -12.78 -4.36 -10.79
N MET A 21 -13.73 -3.73 -11.46
CA MET A 21 -14.09 -2.32 -11.22
C MET A 21 -14.67 -2.11 -9.81
N ILE A 22 -15.57 -2.97 -9.35
CA ILE A 22 -16.12 -2.92 -8.00
C ILE A 22 -15.01 -3.11 -6.95
N TYR A 23 -14.11 -4.07 -7.14
CA TYR A 23 -12.96 -4.29 -6.27
C TYR A 23 -12.08 -3.04 -6.17
N SER A 24 -11.73 -2.44 -7.29
CA SER A 24 -10.91 -1.22 -7.36
C SER A 24 -11.59 -0.03 -6.68
N SER A 25 -12.91 0.14 -6.92
CA SER A 25 -13.70 1.20 -6.30
C SER A 25 -13.78 1.05 -4.77
N LEU A 26 -14.06 -0.16 -4.27
CA LEU A 26 -14.09 -0.44 -2.83
C LEU A 26 -12.70 -0.21 -2.18
N THR A 27 -11.64 -0.58 -2.87
CA THR A 27 -10.26 -0.32 -2.41
C THR A 27 -9.98 1.18 -2.34
N LEU A 28 -10.41 1.95 -3.33
CA LEU A 28 -10.27 3.41 -3.33
C LEU A 28 -11.06 4.05 -2.18
N VAL A 29 -12.33 3.66 -2.00
CA VAL A 29 -13.18 4.13 -0.88
C VAL A 29 -12.51 3.81 0.46
N SER A 30 -11.99 2.59 0.64
CA SER A 30 -11.29 2.20 1.86
C SER A 30 -10.04 3.07 2.12
N ARG A 31 -9.28 3.43 1.08
CA ARG A 31 -8.11 4.32 1.21
C ARG A 31 -8.51 5.75 1.58
N LEU A 32 -9.55 6.28 0.95
CA LEU A 32 -10.07 7.62 1.28
C LEU A 32 -10.60 7.67 2.71
N MET A 33 -11.39 6.68 3.12
CA MET A 33 -11.84 6.57 4.51
C MET A 33 -10.68 6.42 5.49
N GLY A 34 -9.63 5.68 5.12
CA GLY A 34 -8.40 5.56 5.90
C GLY A 34 -7.71 6.91 6.09
N PHE A 35 -7.68 7.75 5.06
CA PHE A 35 -7.14 9.10 5.16
C PHE A 35 -7.99 9.99 6.09
N VAL A 36 -9.33 9.96 5.94
CA VAL A 36 -10.25 10.69 6.84
C VAL A 36 -10.08 10.23 8.30
N ARG A 37 -9.99 8.92 8.53
CA ARG A 37 -9.71 8.37 9.86
C ARG A 37 -8.41 8.92 10.44
N ASP A 38 -7.35 8.97 9.66
CA ASP A 38 -6.05 9.44 10.12
C ASP A 38 -6.09 10.95 10.47
N LEU A 39 -6.84 11.75 9.72
CA LEU A 39 -7.10 13.16 10.07
C LEU A 39 -7.83 13.30 11.41
N VAL A 40 -8.87 12.50 11.63
CA VAL A 40 -9.64 12.51 12.88
C VAL A 40 -8.79 12.04 14.06
N ILE A 41 -8.05 10.94 13.91
CA ILE A 41 -7.14 10.43 14.95
C ILE A 41 -6.12 11.51 15.33
N THR A 42 -5.52 12.15 14.33
CA THR A 42 -4.51 13.20 14.54
C THR A 42 -5.12 14.44 15.22
N TYR A 43 -6.36 14.79 14.88
CA TYR A 43 -7.10 15.88 15.54
C TYR A 43 -7.28 15.65 17.05
N TYR A 44 -7.69 14.42 17.43
CA TYR A 44 -8.00 14.10 18.84
C TYR A 44 -6.77 13.73 19.66
N MET A 45 -5.75 13.11 19.05
CA MET A 45 -4.60 12.57 19.78
C MET A 45 -3.34 13.45 19.67
N GLY A 46 -3.24 14.30 18.64
CA GLY A 46 -2.04 15.09 18.37
C GLY A 46 -0.83 14.25 17.96
N ALA A 47 0.36 14.72 18.29
CA ALA A 47 1.60 13.98 18.17
C ALA A 47 2.54 14.24 19.37
N SER A 48 3.14 15.43 19.51
CA SER A 48 4.09 15.75 20.59
C SER A 48 3.45 16.42 21.80
N ALA A 49 2.34 17.13 21.61
CA ALA A 49 1.62 17.80 22.70
C ALA A 49 1.07 16.78 23.72
N THR A 50 0.74 15.58 23.23
CA THR A 50 0.33 14.46 24.07
C THR A 50 1.15 13.21 23.72
N PHE A 51 1.20 12.25 24.63
CA PHE A 51 1.83 10.95 24.35
C PHE A 51 0.84 9.91 23.78
N ALA A 52 -0.43 10.28 23.63
CA ALA A 52 -1.51 9.36 23.26
C ALA A 52 -1.32 8.79 21.84
N ALA A 53 -0.98 9.65 20.87
CA ALA A 53 -0.76 9.22 19.48
C ALA A 53 0.43 8.27 19.33
N ASP A 54 1.55 8.55 20.00
CA ASP A 54 2.72 7.66 19.98
C ASP A 54 2.41 6.30 20.61
N ALA A 55 1.70 6.29 21.73
CA ALA A 55 1.27 5.05 22.39
C ALA A 55 0.32 4.24 21.49
N TYR A 56 -0.67 4.89 20.86
CA TYR A 56 -1.60 4.27 19.93
C TYR A 56 -0.91 3.73 18.68
N ASN A 57 -0.05 4.54 18.03
CA ASN A 57 0.67 4.12 16.85
C ASN A 57 1.61 2.93 17.13
N THR A 58 2.17 2.86 18.35
CA THR A 58 2.97 1.71 18.81
C THR A 58 2.08 0.49 18.98
N ALA A 59 0.96 0.65 19.67
CA ALA A 59 0.02 -0.42 19.94
C ALA A 59 -0.56 -1.01 18.65
N PHE A 60 -0.93 -0.19 17.69
CA PHE A 60 -1.50 -0.63 16.43
C PHE A 60 -0.46 -1.25 15.47
N ALA A 61 0.79 -0.76 15.50
CA ALA A 61 1.85 -1.30 14.64
C ALA A 61 2.14 -2.78 14.91
N PHE A 62 2.05 -3.21 16.16
CA PHE A 62 2.40 -4.56 16.58
C PHE A 62 1.45 -5.63 15.97
N PRO A 63 0.13 -5.61 16.15
CA PRO A 63 -0.76 -6.56 15.49
C PRO A 63 -0.79 -6.38 13.96
N ASN A 64 -0.56 -5.17 13.44
CA ASN A 64 -0.49 -4.90 12.02
C ASN A 64 0.72 -5.56 11.34
N LEU A 65 1.83 -5.71 12.05
CA LEU A 65 2.99 -6.49 11.60
C LEU A 65 2.60 -7.94 11.30
N PHE A 66 1.91 -8.59 12.23
CA PHE A 66 1.44 -9.97 12.05
C PHE A 66 0.37 -10.08 10.96
N ARG A 67 -0.52 -9.08 10.84
CA ARG A 67 -1.49 -9.00 9.75
C ARG A 67 -0.80 -9.05 8.39
N ARG A 68 0.27 -8.30 8.19
CA ARG A 68 1.03 -8.31 6.93
C ARG A 68 1.69 -9.66 6.65
N ILE A 69 2.20 -10.33 7.67
CA ILE A 69 2.82 -11.66 7.53
C ILE A 69 1.76 -12.72 7.16
N PHE A 70 0.63 -12.75 7.86
CA PHE A 70 -0.38 -13.79 7.70
C PHE A 70 -1.39 -13.48 6.59
N ALA A 71 -1.89 -12.25 6.49
CA ALA A 71 -2.99 -11.91 5.60
C ALA A 71 -2.54 -11.54 4.18
N GLU A 72 -1.45 -10.78 4.05
CA GLU A 72 -0.97 -10.27 2.76
C GLU A 72 0.17 -11.12 2.18
N GLY A 73 0.65 -12.12 2.92
CA GLY A 73 1.89 -12.83 2.64
C GLY A 73 1.70 -14.30 2.30
N ALA A 74 2.63 -15.09 2.81
CA ALA A 74 2.88 -16.48 2.46
C ALA A 74 1.72 -17.43 2.73
N PHE A 75 0.89 -17.18 3.78
CA PHE A 75 -0.24 -18.06 4.06
C PHE A 75 -1.27 -18.03 2.93
N ALA A 76 -1.71 -16.84 2.52
CA ALA A 76 -2.66 -16.70 1.41
C ALA A 76 -2.10 -17.29 0.10
N ALA A 77 -0.81 -17.04 -0.19
CA ALA A 77 -0.13 -17.56 -1.37
C ALA A 77 -0.03 -19.10 -1.38
N ALA A 78 0.03 -19.74 -0.20
CA ALA A 78 0.05 -21.20 -0.09
C ALA A 78 -1.37 -21.80 -0.05
N PHE A 79 -2.29 -21.15 0.68
CA PHE A 79 -3.63 -21.66 0.93
C PHE A 79 -4.54 -21.59 -0.29
N VAL A 80 -4.61 -20.43 -0.99
CA VAL A 80 -5.54 -20.24 -2.12
C VAL A 80 -5.34 -21.29 -3.21
N PRO A 81 -4.11 -21.57 -3.70
CA PRO A 81 -3.91 -22.62 -4.69
C PRO A 81 -4.19 -24.04 -4.16
N ALA A 82 -3.99 -24.27 -2.86
CA ALA A 82 -4.28 -25.59 -2.26
C ALA A 82 -5.79 -25.82 -2.18
N TYR A 83 -6.54 -24.80 -1.73
CA TYR A 83 -7.99 -24.85 -1.65
C TYR A 83 -8.64 -24.93 -3.04
N SER A 84 -8.17 -24.17 -4.03
CA SER A 84 -8.67 -24.23 -5.40
C SER A 84 -8.47 -25.62 -6.00
N ARG A 85 -7.29 -26.23 -5.79
CA ARG A 85 -7.04 -27.62 -6.26
C ARG A 85 -7.96 -28.63 -5.58
N ALA A 86 -8.12 -28.52 -4.26
CA ALA A 86 -9.03 -29.40 -3.54
C ALA A 86 -10.47 -29.26 -4.05
N LEU A 87 -10.90 -28.01 -4.35
CA LEU A 87 -12.22 -27.73 -4.89
C LEU A 87 -12.43 -28.35 -6.30
N GLU A 88 -11.41 -28.29 -7.15
CA GLU A 88 -11.48 -28.80 -8.53
C GLU A 88 -11.29 -30.32 -8.62
N GLN A 89 -10.42 -30.92 -7.79
CA GLN A 89 -10.01 -32.32 -7.90
C GLN A 89 -10.73 -33.23 -6.90
N ASP A 90 -10.97 -32.75 -5.68
CA ASP A 90 -11.48 -33.57 -4.56
C ASP A 90 -12.94 -33.25 -4.19
N GLY A 91 -13.50 -32.17 -4.75
CA GLY A 91 -14.86 -31.71 -4.52
C GLY A 91 -15.02 -30.74 -3.32
N GLU A 92 -16.23 -30.17 -3.21
CA GLU A 92 -16.52 -29.10 -2.23
C GLU A 92 -16.35 -29.55 -0.78
N GLU A 93 -16.76 -30.76 -0.43
CA GLU A 93 -16.69 -31.28 0.93
C GLU A 93 -15.26 -31.36 1.45
N LYS A 94 -14.34 -31.93 0.67
CA LYS A 94 -12.92 -32.03 1.08
C LYS A 94 -12.24 -30.67 1.12
N ALA A 95 -12.55 -29.79 0.17
CA ALA A 95 -12.05 -28.42 0.18
C ALA A 95 -12.50 -27.67 1.43
N ASP A 96 -13.77 -27.80 1.82
CA ASP A 96 -14.32 -27.13 3.01
C ASP A 96 -13.77 -27.74 4.32
N ILE A 97 -13.45 -29.05 4.33
CA ILE A 97 -12.72 -29.70 5.43
C ILE A 97 -11.33 -29.10 5.57
N LEU A 98 -10.56 -29.00 4.48
CA LEU A 98 -9.23 -28.37 4.47
C LEU A 98 -9.30 -26.92 4.97
N ALA A 99 -10.31 -26.15 4.53
CA ALA A 99 -10.51 -24.79 4.97
C ALA A 99 -10.84 -24.72 6.47
N GLY A 100 -11.70 -25.61 6.99
CA GLY A 100 -12.04 -25.69 8.39
C GLY A 100 -10.84 -26.03 9.29
N ASP A 101 -10.04 -27.03 8.89
CA ASP A 101 -8.85 -27.43 9.65
C ASP A 101 -7.77 -26.33 9.64
N ALA A 102 -7.55 -25.69 8.49
CA ALA A 102 -6.63 -24.54 8.37
C ALA A 102 -7.09 -23.34 9.24
N MET A 103 -8.40 -23.04 9.24
CA MET A 103 -8.97 -21.98 10.05
C MET A 103 -8.81 -22.26 11.55
N ALA A 104 -9.09 -23.49 11.96
CA ALA A 104 -8.99 -23.89 13.37
C ALA A 104 -7.54 -23.79 13.89
N LEU A 105 -6.57 -24.27 13.09
CA LEU A 105 -5.16 -24.17 13.48
C LEU A 105 -4.68 -22.72 13.53
N LEU A 106 -5.04 -21.92 12.53
CA LEU A 106 -4.65 -20.51 12.44
C LEU A 106 -5.28 -19.69 13.58
N ALA A 107 -6.55 -19.91 13.89
CA ALA A 107 -7.25 -19.28 15.00
C ALA A 107 -6.59 -19.66 16.34
N ALA A 108 -6.36 -20.96 16.58
CA ALA A 108 -5.72 -21.43 17.81
C ALA A 108 -4.31 -20.85 17.96
N ALA A 109 -3.48 -20.90 16.91
CA ALA A 109 -2.13 -20.38 16.95
C ALA A 109 -2.10 -18.87 17.24
N THR A 110 -3.00 -18.10 16.61
CA THR A 110 -3.06 -16.64 16.82
C THR A 110 -3.69 -16.26 18.16
N ILE A 111 -4.64 -17.03 18.70
CA ILE A 111 -5.17 -16.85 20.06
C ILE A 111 -4.07 -17.11 21.10
N VAL A 112 -3.35 -18.22 20.98
CA VAL A 112 -2.23 -18.55 21.89
C VAL A 112 -1.16 -17.43 21.81
N LEU A 113 -0.78 -17.03 20.62
CA LEU A 113 0.21 -15.97 20.40
C LEU A 113 -0.26 -14.63 21.00
N SER A 114 -1.54 -14.26 20.80
CA SER A 114 -2.12 -13.04 21.38
C SER A 114 -2.14 -13.09 22.90
N THR A 115 -2.50 -14.25 23.49
CA THR A 115 -2.49 -14.44 24.95
C THR A 115 -1.08 -14.29 25.50
N VAL A 116 -0.10 -14.97 24.91
CA VAL A 116 1.30 -14.88 25.32
C VAL A 116 1.81 -13.44 25.21
N PHE A 117 1.56 -12.78 24.10
CA PHE A 117 1.98 -11.38 23.93
C PHE A 117 1.25 -10.42 24.87
N ALA A 118 -0.04 -10.61 25.14
CA ALA A 118 -0.76 -9.78 26.09
C ALA A 118 -0.19 -9.91 27.51
N LEU A 119 0.13 -11.13 27.94
CA LEU A 119 0.74 -11.39 29.25
C LEU A 119 2.18 -10.86 29.34
N LEU A 120 2.97 -11.03 28.30
CA LEU A 120 4.36 -10.58 28.24
C LEU A 120 4.52 -9.10 27.87
N MET A 121 3.44 -8.38 27.56
CA MET A 121 3.52 -7.01 27.05
C MET A 121 4.26 -6.03 27.96
N PRO A 122 4.16 -6.09 29.29
CA PRO A 122 4.95 -5.23 30.19
C PRO A 122 6.47 -5.34 29.95
N TRP A 123 6.97 -6.54 29.67
CA TRP A 123 8.39 -6.77 29.35
C TRP A 123 8.72 -6.50 27.89
N LEU A 124 7.84 -6.91 27.00
CA LEU A 124 8.03 -6.69 25.55
C LEU A 124 8.08 -5.20 25.18
N MET A 125 7.37 -4.35 25.93
CA MET A 125 7.36 -2.91 25.67
C MET A 125 8.74 -2.28 25.85
N TYR A 126 9.60 -2.81 26.76
CA TYR A 126 11.00 -2.38 26.84
C TYR A 126 11.81 -2.69 25.59
N VAL A 127 11.42 -3.71 24.82
CA VAL A 127 12.06 -4.05 23.53
C VAL A 127 11.43 -3.28 22.37
N ILE A 128 10.09 -3.14 22.38
CA ILE A 128 9.33 -2.52 21.29
C ILE A 128 9.51 -1.00 21.25
N ALA A 129 9.52 -0.37 22.43
CA ALA A 129 9.61 1.08 22.58
C ALA A 129 10.39 1.47 23.83
N PRO A 130 11.72 1.18 23.88
CA PRO A 130 12.54 1.44 25.07
C PRO A 130 12.54 2.91 25.49
N GLY A 131 12.44 3.83 24.52
CA GLY A 131 12.38 5.27 24.82
C GLY A 131 11.14 5.70 25.61
N PHE A 132 10.07 4.91 25.61
CA PHE A 132 8.88 5.23 26.42
C PHE A 132 9.10 4.99 27.90
N ALA A 133 10.09 4.19 28.29
CA ALA A 133 10.41 3.93 29.71
C ALA A 133 10.81 5.20 30.49
N THR A 134 11.23 6.26 29.81
CA THR A 134 11.50 7.57 30.42
C THR A 134 10.25 8.30 30.90
N ASN A 135 9.05 7.92 30.40
CA ASN A 135 7.76 8.46 30.81
C ASN A 135 6.83 7.32 31.24
N PRO A 136 6.68 7.07 32.55
CA PRO A 136 5.87 5.94 33.06
C PRO A 136 4.42 5.94 32.59
N ALA A 137 3.80 7.12 32.44
CA ALA A 137 2.41 7.23 31.99
C ALA A 137 2.27 6.83 30.50
N LYS A 138 3.19 7.29 29.65
CA LYS A 138 3.26 6.90 28.24
C LYS A 138 3.53 5.41 28.07
N PHE A 139 4.46 4.87 28.86
CA PHE A 139 4.83 3.46 28.85
C PHE A 139 3.66 2.57 29.25
N HIS A 140 2.99 2.89 30.36
CA HIS A 140 1.81 2.16 30.83
C HIS A 140 0.66 2.22 29.81
N LEU A 141 0.37 3.41 29.26
CA LEU A 141 -0.64 3.54 28.23
C LEU A 141 -0.34 2.67 27.01
N ALA A 142 0.90 2.67 26.53
CA ALA A 142 1.30 1.84 25.40
C ALA A 142 1.11 0.33 25.67
N ILE A 143 1.39 -0.13 26.88
CA ILE A 143 1.13 -1.52 27.30
C ILE A 143 -0.36 -1.82 27.20
N VAL A 144 -1.21 -1.02 27.86
CA VAL A 144 -2.67 -1.25 27.90
C VAL A 144 -3.27 -1.24 26.50
N LEU A 145 -2.90 -0.24 25.67
CA LEU A 145 -3.41 -0.16 24.30
C LEU A 145 -2.96 -1.36 23.44
N THR A 146 -1.73 -1.84 23.65
CA THR A 146 -1.23 -3.01 22.91
C THR A 146 -1.92 -4.29 23.39
N GLN A 147 -2.19 -4.43 24.69
CA GLN A 147 -2.97 -5.54 25.22
C GLN A 147 -4.40 -5.59 24.67
N ILE A 148 -5.02 -4.44 24.37
CA ILE A 148 -6.32 -4.38 23.70
C ILE A 148 -6.18 -4.75 22.21
N THR A 149 -5.27 -4.09 21.51
CA THR A 149 -5.15 -4.23 20.06
C THR A 149 -4.60 -5.57 19.61
N ILE A 150 -3.86 -6.30 20.46
CA ILE A 150 -3.30 -7.61 20.08
C ILE A 150 -4.40 -8.65 19.76
N TRP A 151 -5.58 -8.52 20.36
CA TRP A 151 -6.73 -9.37 20.08
C TRP A 151 -7.36 -9.14 18.68
N TYR A 152 -6.92 -8.10 17.99
CA TYR A 152 -7.21 -7.93 16.57
C TYR A 152 -6.56 -9.04 15.71
N LEU A 153 -5.45 -9.64 16.17
CA LEU A 153 -4.69 -10.63 15.41
C LEU A 153 -5.48 -11.91 15.09
N PRO A 154 -6.16 -12.60 16.04
CA PRO A 154 -6.99 -13.76 15.71
C PRO A 154 -8.11 -13.44 14.72
N SER A 155 -8.79 -12.32 14.90
CA SER A 155 -9.85 -11.88 14.01
C SER A 155 -9.35 -11.63 12.60
N MET A 156 -8.18 -10.99 12.47
CA MET A 156 -7.55 -10.74 11.17
C MET A 156 -7.03 -12.01 10.49
N ALA A 157 -6.56 -12.97 11.27
CA ALA A 157 -6.15 -14.27 10.74
C ALA A 157 -7.36 -15.02 10.12
N ILE A 158 -8.48 -15.03 10.83
CA ILE A 158 -9.76 -15.58 10.34
C ILE A 158 -10.24 -14.82 9.09
N TYR A 159 -10.23 -13.49 9.13
CA TYR A 159 -10.57 -12.65 7.99
C TYR A 159 -9.72 -13.00 6.76
N ALA A 160 -8.40 -13.08 6.91
CA ALA A 160 -7.48 -13.37 5.81
C ALA A 160 -7.74 -14.75 5.20
N HIS A 161 -7.97 -15.75 6.05
CA HIS A 161 -8.28 -17.10 5.64
C HIS A 161 -9.59 -17.18 4.85
N LEU A 162 -10.68 -16.63 5.39
CA LEU A 162 -11.99 -16.60 4.74
C LEU A 162 -11.99 -15.75 3.46
N SER A 163 -11.20 -14.69 3.42
CA SER A 163 -10.94 -13.93 2.19
C SER A 163 -10.31 -14.81 1.11
N GLY A 164 -9.37 -15.68 1.49
CA GLY A 164 -8.78 -16.68 0.60
C GLY A 164 -9.82 -17.66 0.03
N VAL A 165 -10.72 -18.16 0.88
CA VAL A 165 -11.85 -19.05 0.45
C VAL A 165 -12.76 -18.33 -0.54
N LEU A 166 -13.18 -17.10 -0.23
CA LEU A 166 -14.05 -16.30 -1.11
C LEU A 166 -13.37 -15.98 -2.45
N ASN A 167 -12.09 -15.62 -2.42
CA ASN A 167 -11.31 -15.31 -3.62
C ASN A 167 -11.16 -16.54 -4.53
N ALA A 168 -10.91 -17.72 -3.97
CA ALA A 168 -10.86 -18.98 -4.72
C ALA A 168 -12.21 -19.33 -5.37
N ARG A 169 -13.32 -18.88 -4.76
CA ARG A 169 -14.70 -19.03 -5.31
C ARG A 169 -15.13 -17.83 -6.17
N ASN A 170 -14.22 -16.94 -6.60
CA ASN A 170 -14.49 -15.74 -7.39
C ASN A 170 -15.47 -14.75 -6.75
N ARG A 171 -15.51 -14.66 -5.40
CA ARG A 171 -16.37 -13.76 -4.62
C ARG A 171 -15.56 -12.65 -3.95
N PHE A 172 -15.04 -11.70 -4.74
CA PHE A 172 -14.08 -10.68 -4.30
C PHE A 172 -14.68 -9.48 -3.53
N ILE A 173 -15.98 -9.23 -3.64
CA ILE A 173 -16.61 -7.98 -3.14
C ILE A 173 -16.47 -7.83 -1.64
N LEU A 174 -16.76 -8.88 -0.87
CA LEU A 174 -16.71 -8.82 0.59
C LEU A 174 -15.28 -8.71 1.11
N SER A 175 -14.34 -9.43 0.50
CA SER A 175 -12.92 -9.34 0.85
C SER A 175 -12.34 -7.95 0.58
N ALA A 176 -12.77 -7.27 -0.51
CA ALA A 176 -12.36 -5.91 -0.82
C ALA A 176 -13.02 -4.85 0.05
N GLY A 177 -14.28 -5.07 0.46
CA GLY A 177 -15.06 -4.11 1.25
C GLY A 177 -14.81 -4.16 2.75
N ALA A 178 -14.48 -5.33 3.30
CA ALA A 178 -14.32 -5.50 4.74
C ALA A 178 -13.26 -4.58 5.40
N PRO A 179 -12.14 -4.18 4.76
CA PRO A 179 -11.22 -3.21 5.34
C PRO A 179 -11.84 -1.84 5.65
N ILE A 180 -12.96 -1.48 5.02
CA ILE A 180 -13.72 -0.25 5.33
C ILE A 180 -14.17 -0.25 6.80
N LEU A 181 -14.54 -1.42 7.34
CA LEU A 181 -15.01 -1.55 8.72
C LEU A 181 -13.96 -1.09 9.75
N LEU A 182 -12.65 -1.25 9.47
CA LEU A 182 -11.61 -0.72 10.35
C LEU A 182 -11.70 0.80 10.47
N ASN A 183 -11.93 1.47 9.36
CA ASN A 183 -12.04 2.93 9.34
C ASN A 183 -13.35 3.39 10.02
N VAL A 184 -14.46 2.72 9.73
CA VAL A 184 -15.77 3.03 10.34
C VAL A 184 -15.75 2.86 11.85
N TRP A 185 -15.30 1.70 12.35
CA TRP A 185 -15.26 1.45 13.79
C TRP A 185 -14.34 2.41 14.52
N THR A 186 -13.15 2.68 13.97
CA THR A 186 -12.22 3.63 14.59
C THR A 186 -12.83 5.04 14.64
N LEU A 187 -13.51 5.49 13.58
CA LEU A 187 -14.19 6.79 13.58
C LEU A 187 -15.33 6.83 14.61
N VAL A 188 -16.21 5.83 14.59
CA VAL A 188 -17.37 5.77 15.49
C VAL A 188 -16.94 5.77 16.96
N THR A 189 -15.84 5.10 17.30
CA THR A 189 -15.37 5.03 18.69
C THR A 189 -14.59 6.26 19.13
N VAL A 190 -13.90 6.96 18.21
CA VAL A 190 -13.11 8.16 18.53
C VAL A 190 -13.96 9.42 18.58
N LEU A 191 -14.92 9.60 17.69
CA LEU A 191 -15.72 10.83 17.58
C LEU A 191 -16.40 11.29 18.88
N PRO A 192 -16.94 10.40 19.77
CA PRO A 192 -17.55 10.83 21.01
C PRO A 192 -16.56 11.12 22.16
N THR A 193 -15.25 11.03 21.91
CA THR A 193 -14.22 11.23 22.96
C THR A 193 -13.87 12.71 23.12
N HIS A 194 -13.42 13.09 24.33
CA HIS A 194 -13.08 14.48 24.67
C HIS A 194 -11.63 14.63 25.14
N THR A 195 -10.90 13.52 25.32
CA THR A 195 -9.52 13.54 25.79
C THR A 195 -8.61 12.72 24.88
N PRO A 196 -7.34 13.13 24.66
CA PRO A 196 -6.40 12.37 23.81
C PRO A 196 -6.21 10.92 24.24
N ILE A 197 -6.11 10.66 25.57
CA ILE A 197 -5.97 9.29 26.11
C ILE A 197 -7.26 8.50 25.87
N GLY A 198 -8.42 9.12 26.08
CA GLY A 198 -9.72 8.52 25.78
C GLY A 198 -9.84 8.15 24.30
N ALA A 199 -9.42 9.05 23.40
CA ALA A 199 -9.40 8.80 21.96
C ALA A 199 -8.50 7.61 21.59
N ALA A 200 -7.30 7.52 22.17
CA ALA A 200 -6.38 6.42 21.94
C ALA A 200 -6.95 5.07 22.44
N THR A 201 -7.59 5.10 23.62
CA THR A 201 -8.22 3.91 24.21
C THR A 201 -9.42 3.46 23.37
N MET A 202 -10.32 4.37 23.00
CA MET A 202 -11.49 4.07 22.18
C MET A 202 -11.11 3.65 20.76
N ALA A 203 -10.06 4.26 20.15
CA ALA A 203 -9.52 3.79 18.89
C ALA A 203 -9.01 2.35 18.95
N SER A 204 -8.36 1.97 20.06
CA SER A 204 -7.85 0.61 20.26
C SER A 204 -9.00 -0.41 20.37
N TRP A 205 -10.09 -0.07 21.07
CA TRP A 205 -11.31 -0.87 21.08
C TRP A 205 -12.00 -0.90 19.72
N GLY A 206 -11.98 0.23 18.98
CA GLY A 206 -12.47 0.31 17.61
C GLY A 206 -11.73 -0.64 16.66
N VAL A 207 -10.41 -0.76 16.80
CA VAL A 207 -9.58 -1.72 16.05
C VAL A 207 -10.02 -3.16 16.35
N LEU A 208 -10.23 -3.51 17.62
CA LEU A 208 -10.70 -4.84 18.00
C LEU A 208 -12.10 -5.13 17.45
N ALA A 209 -13.05 -4.20 17.61
CA ALA A 209 -14.41 -4.32 17.08
C ALA A 209 -14.42 -4.47 15.55
N ALA A 210 -13.53 -3.75 14.88
CA ALA A 210 -13.35 -3.87 13.43
C ALA A 210 -12.89 -5.28 13.02
N GLY A 211 -11.91 -5.83 13.71
CA GLY A 211 -11.43 -7.18 13.43
C GLY A 211 -12.54 -8.23 13.57
N VAL A 212 -13.26 -8.18 14.68
CA VAL A 212 -14.38 -9.10 14.93
C VAL A 212 -15.46 -8.94 13.84
N SER A 213 -15.86 -7.71 13.52
CA SER A 213 -16.89 -7.46 12.51
C SER A 213 -16.45 -7.88 11.10
N GLN A 214 -15.17 -7.68 10.75
CA GLN A 214 -14.59 -8.16 9.48
C GLN A 214 -14.66 -9.69 9.38
N ALA A 215 -14.25 -10.41 10.44
CA ALA A 215 -14.33 -11.85 10.48
C ALA A 215 -15.79 -12.35 10.34
N LEU A 216 -16.73 -11.75 11.08
CA LEU A 216 -18.16 -12.10 11.03
C LEU A 216 -18.78 -11.85 9.64
N VAL A 217 -18.47 -10.72 9.00
CA VAL A 217 -18.96 -10.40 7.65
C VAL A 217 -18.43 -11.43 6.63
N LEU A 218 -17.17 -11.85 6.74
CA LEU A 218 -16.62 -12.86 5.85
C LEU A 218 -17.17 -14.26 6.15
N MET A 219 -17.40 -14.63 7.42
CA MET A 219 -18.08 -15.88 7.76
C MET A 219 -19.47 -15.94 7.15
N TRP A 220 -20.24 -14.85 7.26
CA TRP A 220 -21.53 -14.74 6.57
C TRP A 220 -21.40 -14.87 5.05
N GLY A 221 -20.39 -14.20 4.45
CA GLY A 221 -20.11 -14.27 3.03
C GLY A 221 -19.75 -15.65 2.54
N VAL A 222 -18.91 -16.38 3.28
CA VAL A 222 -18.53 -17.76 3.00
C VAL A 222 -19.76 -18.68 3.05
N LYS A 223 -20.58 -18.58 4.10
CA LYS A 223 -21.84 -19.34 4.19
C LYS A 223 -22.75 -19.04 3.01
N LYS A 224 -22.90 -17.76 2.61
CA LYS A 224 -23.72 -17.35 1.45
C LYS A 224 -23.13 -17.81 0.09
N SER A 225 -21.84 -18.09 0.01
CA SER A 225 -21.20 -18.61 -1.19
C SER A 225 -21.40 -20.11 -1.41
N GLY A 226 -22.06 -20.81 -0.47
CA GLY A 226 -22.28 -22.24 -0.48
C GLY A 226 -21.18 -23.05 0.22
N ALA A 227 -20.06 -22.41 0.63
CA ALA A 227 -19.00 -23.09 1.37
C ALA A 227 -19.44 -23.41 2.80
N GLN A 228 -19.16 -24.63 3.25
CA GLN A 228 -19.50 -25.13 4.58
C GLN A 228 -18.23 -25.22 5.45
N VAL A 229 -17.54 -24.09 5.65
CA VAL A 229 -16.38 -24.04 6.52
C VAL A 229 -16.83 -24.11 7.97
N HIS A 230 -16.70 -25.27 8.60
CA HIS A 230 -17.09 -25.51 9.98
C HIS A 230 -15.93 -25.30 10.94
N TRP A 231 -16.24 -24.81 12.14
CA TRP A 231 -15.29 -24.80 13.25
C TRP A 231 -14.95 -26.22 13.67
N ARG A 232 -13.65 -26.52 13.70
CA ARG A 232 -13.12 -27.82 14.09
C ARG A 232 -12.10 -27.65 15.21
N LEU A 233 -11.79 -28.72 15.90
CA LEU A 233 -10.64 -28.70 16.80
C LEU A 233 -9.34 -28.64 15.96
N PRO A 234 -8.33 -27.89 16.40
CA PRO A 234 -7.06 -27.78 15.69
C PRO A 234 -6.42 -29.16 15.52
N ARG A 235 -6.13 -29.54 14.27
CA ARG A 235 -5.50 -30.81 13.90
C ARG A 235 -4.40 -30.55 12.89
N ILE A 236 -3.29 -31.26 13.04
CA ILE A 236 -2.19 -31.23 12.08
C ILE A 236 -2.36 -32.43 11.16
N THR A 237 -3.12 -32.25 10.08
CA THR A 237 -3.27 -33.26 9.03
C THR A 237 -2.08 -33.20 8.06
N PRO A 238 -1.85 -34.26 7.24
CA PRO A 238 -0.80 -34.24 6.21
C PRO A 238 -0.93 -33.04 5.25
N GLU A 239 -2.17 -32.68 4.87
CA GLU A 239 -2.48 -31.55 4.00
C GLU A 239 -2.10 -30.22 4.67
N ILE A 240 -2.42 -30.06 5.94
CA ILE A 240 -2.04 -28.88 6.75
C ILE A 240 -0.52 -28.80 6.90
N LEU A 241 0.16 -29.91 7.14
CA LEU A 241 1.62 -29.93 7.22
C LEU A 241 2.27 -29.54 5.90
N ALA A 242 1.72 -30.02 4.77
CA ALA A 242 2.17 -29.63 3.44
C ALA A 242 1.94 -28.13 3.16
N LEU A 243 0.80 -27.57 3.62
CA LEU A 243 0.51 -26.15 3.56
C LEU A 243 1.53 -25.34 4.36
N LEU A 244 1.79 -25.72 5.62
CA LEU A 244 2.76 -25.03 6.49
C LEU A 244 4.18 -25.08 5.91
N ARG A 245 4.62 -26.22 5.38
CA ARG A 245 5.94 -26.34 4.73
C ARG A 245 6.12 -25.39 3.55
N ARG A 246 5.04 -25.01 2.86
CA ARG A 246 5.07 -24.01 1.76
C ARG A 246 4.94 -22.59 2.26
N ALA A 247 4.10 -22.37 3.29
CA ALA A 247 3.82 -21.02 3.83
C ALA A 247 4.98 -20.46 4.66
N VAL A 248 5.62 -21.27 5.51
CA VAL A 248 6.65 -20.81 6.45
C VAL A 248 7.86 -20.18 5.77
N PRO A 249 8.48 -20.78 4.73
CA PRO A 249 9.61 -20.14 4.03
C PRO A 249 9.23 -18.79 3.40
N GLY A 250 8.02 -18.70 2.83
CA GLY A 250 7.50 -17.45 2.26
C GLY A 250 7.25 -16.38 3.32
N ALA A 251 6.74 -16.78 4.50
CA ALA A 251 6.55 -15.89 5.63
C ALA A 251 7.88 -15.34 6.16
N LEU A 252 8.89 -16.20 6.29
CA LEU A 252 10.23 -15.79 6.70
C LEU A 252 10.87 -14.81 5.71
N ALA A 253 10.75 -15.08 4.41
CA ALA A 253 11.25 -14.18 3.37
C ALA A 253 10.56 -12.80 3.40
N GLY A 254 9.24 -12.76 3.61
CA GLY A 254 8.46 -11.51 3.74
C GLY A 254 8.69 -10.77 5.05
N SER A 255 9.17 -11.45 6.10
CA SER A 255 9.39 -10.86 7.42
C SER A 255 10.51 -9.83 7.47
N ALA A 256 11.48 -9.88 6.57
CA ALA A 256 12.63 -8.96 6.58
C ALA A 256 12.22 -7.49 6.50
N ILE A 257 11.23 -7.17 5.66
CA ILE A 257 10.68 -5.81 5.55
C ILE A 257 10.00 -5.42 6.87
N GLN A 258 9.34 -6.37 7.54
CA GLN A 258 8.65 -6.11 8.80
C GLN A 258 9.66 -5.89 9.96
N VAL A 259 10.79 -6.61 9.94
CA VAL A 259 11.89 -6.40 10.88
C VAL A 259 12.45 -4.97 10.75
N ASN A 260 12.61 -4.49 9.52
CA ASN A 260 13.05 -3.11 9.28
C ASN A 260 12.10 -2.06 9.89
N ILE A 261 10.79 -2.23 9.68
CA ILE A 261 9.76 -1.33 10.25
C ILE A 261 9.80 -1.38 11.78
N PHE A 262 10.03 -2.57 12.35
CA PHE A 262 10.12 -2.76 13.78
C PHE A 262 11.35 -2.07 14.38
N ILE A 263 12.55 -2.27 13.80
CA ILE A 263 13.80 -1.62 14.23
C ILE A 263 13.68 -0.09 14.12
N SER A 264 13.14 0.42 13.01
CA SER A 264 12.87 1.84 12.85
C SER A 264 11.95 2.35 13.97
N GLY A 265 10.92 1.57 14.35
CA GLY A 265 10.01 1.87 15.46
C GLY A 265 10.72 1.96 16.82
N ILE A 266 11.70 1.09 17.09
CA ILE A 266 12.51 1.12 18.31
C ILE A 266 13.32 2.43 18.37
N LEU A 267 14.00 2.79 17.29
CA LEU A 267 14.82 4.00 17.22
C LEU A 267 13.97 5.27 17.41
N VAL A 268 12.80 5.32 16.76
CA VAL A 268 11.89 6.48 16.85
C VAL A 268 11.30 6.66 18.24
N SER A 269 11.17 5.58 19.01
CA SER A 269 10.61 5.64 20.37
C SER A 269 11.38 6.55 21.33
N GLN A 270 12.66 6.81 21.02
CA GLN A 270 13.53 7.68 21.82
C GLN A 270 13.14 9.16 21.78
N VAL A 271 12.37 9.59 20.77
CA VAL A 271 11.98 10.98 20.58
C VAL A 271 10.45 11.10 20.72
N ASN A 272 9.99 11.98 21.60
CA ASN A 272 8.56 12.20 21.81
C ASN A 272 7.91 12.79 20.56
N GLY A 273 6.79 12.21 20.11
CA GLY A 273 6.06 12.60 18.92
C GLY A 273 6.61 12.02 17.60
N ALA A 274 7.85 11.53 17.60
CA ALA A 274 8.51 11.13 16.35
C ALA A 274 7.81 9.95 15.65
N ARG A 275 7.24 9.02 16.42
CA ARG A 275 6.48 7.92 15.84
C ARG A 275 5.23 8.40 15.11
N SER A 276 4.54 9.36 15.67
CA SER A 276 3.35 9.96 15.08
C SER A 276 3.70 10.84 13.89
N TRP A 277 4.78 11.63 13.96
CA TRP A 277 5.24 12.45 12.83
C TRP A 277 5.62 11.60 11.62
N LEU A 278 6.37 10.50 11.83
CA LEU A 278 6.71 9.59 10.74
C LEU A 278 5.47 8.86 10.18
N ALA A 279 4.51 8.48 11.03
CA ALA A 279 3.29 7.84 10.58
C ALA A 279 2.44 8.75 9.67
N VAL A 280 2.34 10.06 10.02
CA VAL A 280 1.64 11.06 9.21
C VAL A 280 2.38 11.33 7.90
N ALA A 281 3.72 11.50 7.94
CA ALA A 281 4.54 11.69 6.74
C ALA A 281 4.46 10.47 5.80
N ASP A 282 4.50 9.25 6.37
CA ASP A 282 4.39 7.98 5.63
C ASP A 282 3.06 7.91 4.87
N ARG A 283 1.97 8.37 5.47
CA ARG A 283 0.65 8.37 4.84
C ARG A 283 0.60 9.23 3.58
N LEU A 284 1.21 10.42 3.61
CA LEU A 284 1.17 11.35 2.48
C LEU A 284 1.98 10.87 1.27
N TYR A 285 3.20 10.36 1.45
CA TYR A 285 3.96 9.88 0.30
C TYR A 285 3.38 8.58 -0.29
N GLN A 286 2.62 7.81 0.49
CA GLN A 286 1.95 6.61 -0.02
C GLN A 286 0.78 6.91 -0.98
N LEU A 287 0.21 8.12 -0.98
CA LEU A 287 -0.87 8.49 -1.89
C LEU A 287 -0.43 8.44 -3.37
N PRO A 288 0.65 9.16 -3.80
CA PRO A 288 1.15 9.02 -5.17
C PRO A 288 1.59 7.60 -5.50
N LEU A 289 2.26 6.91 -4.56
CA LEU A 289 2.72 5.55 -4.74
C LEU A 289 1.56 4.58 -5.04
N GLY A 290 0.44 4.74 -4.34
CA GLY A 290 -0.75 3.92 -4.53
C GLY A 290 -1.41 4.12 -5.89
N LEU A 291 -1.49 5.37 -6.36
CA LEU A 291 -2.08 5.72 -7.66
C LEU A 291 -1.26 5.12 -8.82
N VAL A 292 0.05 5.33 -8.80
CA VAL A 292 0.95 4.85 -9.84
C VAL A 292 1.07 3.33 -9.82
N GLY A 293 1.11 2.72 -8.62
CA GLY A 293 1.19 1.26 -8.44
C GLY A 293 0.03 0.50 -9.09
N VAL A 294 -1.20 1.03 -9.00
CA VAL A 294 -2.38 0.46 -9.65
C VAL A 294 -2.27 0.59 -11.17
N ALA A 295 -1.93 1.78 -11.68
CA ALA A 295 -1.81 2.02 -13.12
C ALA A 295 -0.77 1.09 -13.78
N ILE A 296 0.40 0.92 -13.15
CA ILE A 296 1.46 0.00 -13.62
C ILE A 296 0.97 -1.45 -13.57
N GLY A 297 0.24 -1.85 -12.51
CA GLY A 297 -0.23 -3.22 -12.33
C GLY A 297 -1.18 -3.69 -13.41
N VAL A 298 -2.09 -2.83 -13.78
CA VAL A 298 -3.14 -3.15 -14.76
C VAL A 298 -2.60 -3.10 -16.20
N ALA A 299 -1.80 -2.09 -16.53
CA ALA A 299 -1.42 -1.85 -17.92
C ALA A 299 -0.10 -2.53 -18.34
N LEU A 300 0.94 -2.45 -17.48
CA LEU A 300 2.28 -2.90 -17.85
C LEU A 300 2.48 -4.41 -17.75
N LEU A 301 2.08 -5.00 -16.62
CA LEU A 301 2.46 -6.38 -16.31
C LEU A 301 1.97 -7.38 -17.37
N PRO A 302 0.72 -7.33 -17.88
CA PRO A 302 0.26 -8.25 -18.92
C PRO A 302 1.00 -8.06 -20.26
N ARG A 303 1.28 -6.79 -20.63
CA ARG A 303 1.99 -6.47 -21.88
C ARG A 303 3.45 -6.96 -21.82
N LEU A 304 4.12 -6.70 -20.70
CA LEU A 304 5.50 -7.12 -20.49
C LEU A 304 5.62 -8.65 -20.43
N SER A 305 4.72 -9.33 -19.72
CA SER A 305 4.72 -10.81 -19.63
C SER A 305 4.51 -11.43 -21.01
N ARG A 306 3.58 -10.95 -21.81
CA ARG A 306 3.37 -11.43 -23.20
C ARG A 306 4.62 -11.24 -24.05
N ALA A 307 5.24 -10.06 -24.03
CA ALA A 307 6.46 -9.77 -24.79
C ALA A 307 7.64 -10.67 -24.36
N VAL A 308 7.79 -10.93 -23.05
CA VAL A 308 8.83 -11.82 -22.51
C VAL A 308 8.59 -13.27 -22.94
N HIS A 309 7.35 -13.76 -22.89
CA HIS A 309 7.01 -15.12 -23.35
C HIS A 309 7.20 -15.30 -24.86
N ALA A 310 6.85 -14.27 -25.64
CA ALA A 310 7.08 -14.25 -27.09
C ALA A 310 8.57 -14.08 -27.47
N LYS A 311 9.47 -13.91 -26.47
CA LYS A 311 10.91 -13.60 -26.67
C LYS A 311 11.15 -12.34 -27.52
N ASP A 312 10.19 -11.43 -27.56
CA ASP A 312 10.31 -10.15 -28.26
C ASP A 312 10.97 -9.10 -27.35
N GLY A 313 12.28 -9.04 -27.44
CA GLY A 313 13.08 -8.10 -26.63
C GLY A 313 12.80 -6.64 -26.96
N ALA A 314 12.45 -6.30 -28.21
CA ALA A 314 12.16 -4.92 -28.62
C ALA A 314 10.82 -4.44 -28.02
N VAL A 315 9.78 -5.26 -28.08
CA VAL A 315 8.49 -4.95 -27.44
C VAL A 315 8.61 -4.89 -25.93
N ALA A 316 9.38 -5.80 -25.31
CA ALA A 316 9.63 -5.78 -23.87
C ALA A 316 10.38 -4.49 -23.44
N GLN A 317 11.39 -4.09 -24.21
CA GLN A 317 12.15 -2.84 -23.99
C GLN A 317 11.24 -1.61 -24.10
N SER A 318 10.44 -1.51 -25.17
CA SER A 318 9.49 -0.39 -25.38
C SER A 318 8.44 -0.32 -24.27
N ALA A 319 7.89 -1.46 -23.85
CA ALA A 319 6.93 -1.52 -22.75
C ALA A 319 7.53 -1.01 -21.44
N MET A 320 8.78 -1.36 -21.15
CA MET A 320 9.49 -0.85 -19.96
C MET A 320 9.78 0.64 -20.05
N ASP A 321 10.23 1.15 -21.21
CA ASP A 321 10.48 2.58 -21.42
C ASP A 321 9.20 3.41 -21.24
N GLU A 322 8.09 2.96 -21.81
CA GLU A 322 6.78 3.59 -21.64
C GLU A 322 6.35 3.60 -20.18
N ALA A 323 6.51 2.48 -19.47
CA ALA A 323 6.11 2.35 -18.09
C ALA A 323 6.95 3.22 -17.14
N VAL A 324 8.28 3.23 -17.31
CA VAL A 324 9.19 4.09 -16.53
C VAL A 324 8.86 5.55 -16.76
N THR A 325 8.69 5.95 -18.02
CA THR A 325 8.37 7.33 -18.38
C THR A 325 7.01 7.76 -17.80
N PHE A 326 5.98 6.93 -17.94
CA PHE A 326 4.65 7.21 -17.39
C PHE A 326 4.65 7.27 -15.87
N ALA A 327 5.31 6.31 -15.22
CA ALA A 327 5.43 6.29 -13.77
C ALA A 327 6.13 7.54 -13.24
N MET A 328 7.22 7.96 -13.87
CA MET A 328 7.96 9.17 -13.47
C MET A 328 7.20 10.45 -13.80
N ALA A 329 6.41 10.49 -14.88
CA ALA A 329 5.57 11.64 -15.19
C ALA A 329 4.49 11.91 -14.12
N LEU A 330 4.02 10.88 -13.42
CA LEU A 330 3.09 11.04 -12.30
C LEU A 330 3.79 11.22 -10.94
N THR A 331 4.96 10.60 -10.76
CA THR A 331 5.64 10.55 -9.46
C THR A 331 6.52 11.77 -9.20
N LEU A 332 7.26 12.24 -10.22
CA LEU A 332 8.20 13.36 -10.04
C LEU A 332 7.52 14.68 -9.65
N PRO A 333 6.36 15.09 -10.23
CA PRO A 333 5.67 16.29 -9.77
C PRO A 333 5.14 16.16 -8.34
N ALA A 334 4.65 14.96 -7.94
CA ALA A 334 4.25 14.71 -6.56
C ALA A 334 5.45 14.78 -5.61
N ALA A 335 6.59 14.18 -5.97
CA ALA A 335 7.83 14.30 -5.21
C ALA A 335 8.30 15.76 -5.10
N ALA A 336 8.23 16.53 -6.18
CA ALA A 336 8.56 17.96 -6.17
C ALA A 336 7.68 18.75 -5.19
N ALA A 337 6.38 18.46 -5.12
CA ALA A 337 5.48 19.08 -4.14
C ALA A 337 5.84 18.67 -2.70
N LEU A 338 6.11 17.38 -2.45
CA LEU A 338 6.50 16.87 -1.13
C LEU A 338 7.84 17.47 -0.65
N ILE A 339 8.74 17.83 -1.57
CA ILE A 339 10.03 18.46 -1.29
C ILE A 339 9.89 19.98 -1.14
N ALA A 340 9.11 20.64 -2.02
CA ALA A 340 9.04 22.08 -2.08
C ALA A 340 8.17 22.71 -0.96
N ILE A 341 7.04 22.05 -0.61
CA ILE A 341 6.06 22.59 0.33
C ILE A 341 5.67 21.60 1.44
N PRO A 342 6.60 20.84 2.05
CA PRO A 342 6.26 19.75 2.96
C PRO A 342 5.49 20.22 4.19
N THR A 343 5.98 21.25 4.86
CA THR A 343 5.33 21.83 6.06
C THR A 343 3.98 22.46 5.73
N PHE A 344 3.84 23.10 4.57
CA PHE A 344 2.57 23.68 4.16
C PHE A 344 1.49 22.61 3.88
N LEU A 345 1.89 21.49 3.28
CA LEU A 345 1.01 20.34 3.09
C LEU A 345 0.52 19.77 4.42
N ILE A 346 1.44 19.55 5.37
CA ILE A 346 1.09 19.00 6.67
C ILE A 346 0.23 20.00 7.46
N ASP A 347 0.63 21.25 7.53
CA ASP A 347 -0.11 22.29 8.27
C ASP A 347 -1.52 22.47 7.73
N GLY A 348 -1.68 22.57 6.42
CA GLY A 348 -3.00 22.74 5.81
C GLY A 348 -3.92 21.53 5.99
N LEU A 349 -3.38 20.33 6.14
CA LEU A 349 -4.17 19.11 6.25
C LEU A 349 -4.39 18.65 7.69
N TYR A 350 -3.37 18.78 8.58
CA TYR A 350 -3.35 18.11 9.88
C TYR A 350 -3.32 19.03 11.08
N THR A 351 -2.84 20.29 10.99
CA THR A 351 -2.71 21.18 12.16
C THR A 351 -4.07 21.64 12.65
N ARG A 352 -4.69 20.82 13.49
CA ARG A 352 -5.99 21.04 14.13
C ARG A 352 -6.05 20.27 15.43
N GLY A 353 -6.88 20.75 16.38
CA GLY A 353 -7.03 20.10 17.68
C GLY A 353 -5.69 19.97 18.41
N GLU A 354 -5.35 18.77 18.77
CA GLU A 354 -4.12 18.47 19.51
C GLU A 354 -2.85 18.42 18.64
N PHE A 355 -2.96 18.47 17.28
CA PHE A 355 -1.81 18.48 16.39
C PHE A 355 -1.33 19.91 16.14
N THR A 356 -0.15 20.25 16.65
CA THR A 356 0.40 21.58 16.70
C THR A 356 1.16 21.99 15.44
N LEU A 357 1.51 23.28 15.31
CA LEU A 357 2.38 23.76 14.25
C LEU A 357 3.81 23.16 14.34
N LEU A 358 4.30 22.92 15.57
CA LEU A 358 5.56 22.22 15.78
C LEU A 358 5.50 20.79 15.19
N ASP A 359 4.39 20.09 15.41
CA ASP A 359 4.19 18.75 14.83
C ASP A 359 4.20 18.81 13.30
N ALA A 360 3.59 19.87 12.71
CA ALA A 360 3.61 20.06 11.26
C ALA A 360 5.02 20.32 10.71
N GLN A 361 5.84 21.09 11.41
CA GLN A 361 7.24 21.34 11.03
C GLN A 361 8.06 20.05 11.09
N GLN A 362 7.97 19.31 12.20
CA GLN A 362 8.72 18.06 12.38
C GLN A 362 8.29 17.00 11.36
N THR A 363 6.97 16.86 11.15
CA THR A 363 6.43 15.96 10.11
C THR A 363 6.87 16.38 8.71
N GLY A 364 6.92 17.71 8.46
CA GLY A 364 7.38 18.29 7.20
C GLY A 364 8.84 17.90 6.88
N HIS A 365 9.74 17.94 7.88
CA HIS A 365 11.12 17.49 7.70
C HIS A 365 11.18 16.00 7.28
N ALA A 366 10.40 15.13 7.92
CA ALA A 366 10.34 13.72 7.52
C ALA A 366 9.76 13.55 6.10
N LEU A 367 8.71 14.33 5.78
CA LEU A 367 8.05 14.29 4.48
C LEU A 367 8.98 14.75 3.34
N PHE A 368 9.85 15.73 3.59
CA PHE A 368 10.87 16.16 2.65
C PHE A 368 11.77 15.00 2.21
N TYR A 369 12.30 14.23 3.17
CA TYR A 369 13.14 13.06 2.85
C TYR A 369 12.36 11.95 2.16
N TYR A 370 11.13 11.68 2.58
CA TYR A 370 10.26 10.73 1.86
C TYR A 370 9.95 11.21 0.44
N GLY A 371 9.81 12.51 0.22
CA GLY A 371 9.67 13.11 -1.11
C GLY A 371 10.84 12.73 -2.04
N ILE A 372 12.08 12.82 -1.54
CA ILE A 372 13.29 12.40 -2.26
C ILE A 372 13.25 10.89 -2.58
N GLY A 373 12.70 10.08 -1.66
CA GLY A 373 12.58 8.62 -1.84
C GLY A 373 11.42 8.20 -2.74
N THR A 374 10.40 9.03 -2.92
CA THR A 374 9.15 8.65 -3.61
C THR A 374 9.38 8.11 -5.04
N PRO A 375 10.22 8.70 -5.90
CA PRO A 375 10.52 8.13 -7.21
C PRO A 375 11.19 6.75 -7.12
N ALA A 376 12.06 6.55 -6.13
CA ALA A 376 12.73 5.27 -5.93
C ALA A 376 11.73 4.18 -5.48
N PHE A 377 10.78 4.49 -4.61
CA PHE A 377 9.74 3.53 -4.21
C PHE A 377 8.91 3.05 -5.40
N VAL A 378 8.56 3.95 -6.32
CA VAL A 378 7.80 3.62 -7.53
C VAL A 378 8.64 2.79 -8.49
N LEU A 379 9.89 3.20 -8.75
CA LEU A 379 10.81 2.45 -9.63
C LEU A 379 11.10 1.05 -9.09
N ALA A 380 11.26 0.90 -7.78
CA ALA A 380 11.47 -0.40 -7.14
C ALA A 380 10.29 -1.35 -7.40
N GLN A 381 9.05 -0.87 -7.29
CA GLN A 381 7.86 -1.66 -7.64
C GLN A 381 7.83 -2.06 -9.11
N LEU A 382 8.18 -1.13 -10.01
CA LEU A 382 8.17 -1.37 -11.45
C LEU A 382 9.25 -2.37 -11.86
N TYR A 383 10.47 -2.20 -11.38
CA TYR A 383 11.59 -3.11 -11.68
C TYR A 383 11.37 -4.50 -11.10
N SER A 384 10.80 -4.61 -9.89
CA SER A 384 10.42 -5.92 -9.32
C SER A 384 9.50 -6.69 -10.27
N ARG A 385 8.53 -6.03 -10.91
CA ARG A 385 7.62 -6.65 -11.87
C ARG A 385 8.35 -7.11 -13.14
N ALA A 386 9.41 -6.41 -13.55
CA ALA A 386 10.23 -6.84 -14.66
C ALA A 386 10.98 -8.16 -14.39
N PHE A 387 11.40 -8.40 -13.15
CA PHE A 387 11.94 -9.69 -12.70
C PHE A 387 10.84 -10.75 -12.62
N PHE A 388 9.68 -10.43 -12.03
CA PHE A 388 8.56 -11.38 -11.89
C PHE A 388 8.02 -11.86 -13.23
N ALA A 389 7.95 -10.98 -14.25
CA ALA A 389 7.58 -11.34 -15.60
C ALA A 389 8.52 -12.41 -16.22
N ARG A 390 9.74 -12.51 -15.69
CA ARG A 390 10.77 -13.50 -16.06
C ARG A 390 10.88 -14.66 -15.07
N GLN A 391 9.89 -14.79 -14.17
CA GLN A 391 9.86 -15.80 -13.10
C GLN A 391 11.05 -15.71 -12.10
N ASP A 392 11.80 -14.62 -12.10
CA ASP A 392 12.87 -14.37 -11.12
C ASP A 392 12.31 -13.64 -9.89
N THR A 393 11.89 -14.38 -8.88
CA THR A 393 11.48 -13.83 -7.58
C THR A 393 12.65 -13.69 -6.61
N LYS A 394 13.75 -14.41 -6.85
CA LYS A 394 14.92 -14.49 -5.96
C LYS A 394 15.74 -13.20 -5.98
N SER A 395 16.00 -12.64 -7.16
CA SER A 395 16.82 -11.42 -7.28
C SER A 395 16.21 -10.21 -6.57
N PRO A 396 14.93 -9.83 -6.79
CA PRO A 396 14.30 -8.73 -6.06
C PRO A 396 14.28 -8.96 -4.53
N MET A 397 14.10 -10.20 -4.09
CA MET A 397 14.15 -10.54 -2.67
C MET A 397 15.54 -10.25 -2.06
N ILE A 398 16.61 -10.68 -2.72
CA ILE A 398 17.98 -10.42 -2.25
C ILE A 398 18.25 -8.92 -2.21
N PHE A 399 17.89 -8.17 -3.25
CA PHE A 399 18.08 -6.72 -3.30
C PHE A 399 17.27 -6.00 -2.21
N ALA A 400 16.06 -6.46 -1.92
CA ALA A 400 15.26 -5.95 -0.82
C ALA A 400 15.94 -6.21 0.55
N LEU A 401 16.51 -7.40 0.76
CA LEU A 401 17.25 -7.73 1.99
C LEU A 401 18.48 -6.84 2.18
N VAL A 402 19.26 -6.61 1.11
CA VAL A 402 20.40 -5.67 1.15
C VAL A 402 19.91 -4.26 1.46
N SER A 403 18.82 -3.82 0.83
CA SER A 403 18.21 -2.52 1.10
C SER A 403 17.76 -2.37 2.55
N VAL A 404 17.18 -3.42 3.15
CA VAL A 404 16.83 -3.45 4.58
C VAL A 404 18.07 -3.29 5.45
N ALA A 405 19.14 -4.02 5.17
CA ALA A 405 20.39 -3.89 5.90
C ALA A 405 20.96 -2.47 5.81
N VAL A 406 20.99 -1.89 4.60
CA VAL A 406 21.42 -0.50 4.37
C VAL A 406 20.55 0.49 5.16
N ASN A 407 19.21 0.30 5.15
CA ASN A 407 18.29 1.17 5.88
C ASN A 407 18.52 1.11 7.39
N ILE A 408 18.76 -0.08 7.95
CA ILE A 408 19.05 -0.24 9.38
C ILE A 408 20.36 0.48 9.74
N VAL A 409 21.44 0.22 9.00
CA VAL A 409 22.76 0.82 9.26
C VAL A 409 22.71 2.34 9.10
N ALA A 410 22.15 2.83 7.99
CA ALA A 410 22.00 4.26 7.75
C ALA A 410 21.03 4.91 8.75
N GLY A 411 19.95 4.22 9.12
CA GLY A 411 18.98 4.71 10.10
C GLY A 411 19.60 4.90 11.48
N VAL A 412 20.36 3.91 11.96
CA VAL A 412 21.09 4.04 13.22
C VAL A 412 22.09 5.20 13.15
N ALA A 413 22.92 5.28 12.10
CA ALA A 413 23.93 6.33 11.96
C ALA A 413 23.30 7.73 11.90
N LEU A 414 22.22 7.89 11.10
CA LEU A 414 21.59 9.19 10.88
C LEU A 414 20.73 9.65 12.07
N VAL A 415 20.11 8.74 12.83
CA VAL A 415 19.35 9.13 14.02
C VAL A 415 20.24 9.82 15.05
N TYR A 416 21.45 9.34 15.26
CA TYR A 416 22.39 9.96 16.21
C TYR A 416 23.02 11.25 15.70
N SER A 417 23.10 11.47 14.38
CA SER A 417 23.73 12.65 13.79
C SER A 417 22.76 13.79 13.48
N VAL A 418 21.56 13.46 12.94
CA VAL A 418 20.58 14.47 12.50
C VAL A 418 19.23 14.36 13.21
N GLY A 419 19.03 13.37 14.08
CA GLY A 419 17.80 13.15 14.80
C GLY A 419 16.82 12.22 14.07
N PHE A 420 15.55 12.18 14.51
CA PHE A 420 14.57 11.19 14.04
C PHE A 420 14.29 11.23 12.52
N TRP A 421 14.49 12.38 11.86
CA TRP A 421 14.30 12.50 10.39
C TRP A 421 15.33 11.66 9.63
N GLY A 422 16.45 11.34 10.27
CA GLY A 422 17.44 10.40 9.75
C GLY A 422 16.85 9.06 9.34
N ILE A 423 15.74 8.63 9.97
CA ILE A 423 15.03 7.40 9.59
C ILE A 423 14.35 7.56 8.22
N ALA A 424 13.69 8.71 7.98
CA ALA A 424 13.10 8.99 6.67
C ALA A 424 14.17 9.12 5.58
N ALA A 425 15.29 9.79 5.91
CA ALA A 425 16.45 9.91 5.01
C ALA A 425 17.08 8.54 4.69
N ALA A 426 17.29 7.69 5.70
CA ALA A 426 17.80 6.33 5.52
C ALA A 426 16.87 5.48 4.65
N THR A 427 15.56 5.59 4.86
CA THR A 427 14.55 4.87 4.07
C THR A 427 14.59 5.31 2.60
N ALA A 428 14.69 6.61 2.33
CA ALA A 428 14.86 7.14 0.98
C ALA A 428 16.17 6.68 0.34
N PHE A 429 17.29 6.74 1.06
CA PHE A 429 18.58 6.28 0.59
C PHE A 429 18.57 4.78 0.27
N ALA A 430 18.07 3.96 1.17
CA ALA A 430 17.95 2.51 0.97
C ALA A 430 17.07 2.16 -0.24
N ALA A 431 16.01 2.92 -0.50
CA ALA A 431 15.17 2.74 -1.68
C ALA A 431 15.94 3.03 -2.98
N TRP A 432 16.77 4.07 -3.01
CA TRP A 432 17.65 4.36 -4.15
C TRP A 432 18.72 3.29 -4.34
N VAL A 433 19.29 2.74 -3.27
CA VAL A 433 20.22 1.59 -3.34
C VAL A 433 19.51 0.38 -3.94
N ASN A 434 18.27 0.09 -3.53
CA ASN A 434 17.47 -1.01 -4.08
C ASN A 434 17.21 -0.84 -5.59
N VAL A 435 16.80 0.35 -6.00
CA VAL A 435 16.60 0.69 -7.42
C VAL A 435 17.89 0.55 -8.22
N GLY A 436 19.00 1.05 -7.67
CA GLY A 436 20.33 0.93 -8.31
C GLY A 436 20.73 -0.52 -8.54
N GLN A 437 20.55 -1.40 -7.54
CA GLN A 437 20.82 -2.84 -7.65
C GLN A 437 19.96 -3.49 -8.73
N MET A 438 18.63 -3.22 -8.73
CA MET A 438 17.72 -3.79 -9.72
C MET A 438 18.03 -3.27 -11.14
N ALA A 439 18.26 -1.96 -11.31
CA ALA A 439 18.62 -1.37 -12.59
C ALA A 439 19.92 -1.95 -13.14
N PHE A 440 20.95 -2.06 -12.29
CA PHE A 440 22.22 -2.67 -12.67
C PHE A 440 22.05 -4.14 -13.08
N ALA A 441 21.29 -4.92 -12.31
CA ALA A 441 21.07 -6.33 -12.62
C ALA A 441 20.28 -6.51 -13.92
N LEU A 442 19.23 -5.70 -14.17
CA LEU A 442 18.47 -5.71 -15.42
C LEU A 442 19.36 -5.33 -16.62
N ALA A 443 20.20 -4.32 -16.46
CA ALA A 443 21.13 -3.88 -17.50
C ALA A 443 22.21 -4.92 -17.80
N ARG A 444 22.82 -5.53 -16.76
CA ARG A 444 23.87 -6.55 -16.91
C ARG A 444 23.36 -7.82 -17.59
N ARG A 445 22.10 -8.19 -17.33
CA ARG A 445 21.45 -9.37 -17.92
C ARG A 445 20.88 -9.10 -19.32
N GLY A 446 21.00 -7.88 -19.85
CA GLY A 446 20.43 -7.50 -21.15
C GLY A 446 18.90 -7.43 -21.16
N HIS A 447 18.26 -7.40 -19.97
CA HIS A 447 16.81 -7.44 -19.84
C HIS A 447 16.16 -6.07 -20.03
N TYR A 448 16.83 -5.00 -19.57
CA TYR A 448 16.36 -3.63 -19.73
C TYR A 448 17.48 -2.61 -19.49
N ARG A 449 17.59 -1.66 -20.41
CA ARG A 449 18.33 -0.39 -20.25
C ARG A 449 17.48 0.72 -20.82
N PRO A 450 17.25 1.83 -20.10
CA PRO A 450 16.49 2.95 -20.68
C PRO A 450 17.11 3.37 -22.01
N SER A 451 16.26 3.50 -23.04
CA SER A 451 16.70 3.99 -24.35
C SER A 451 17.11 5.46 -24.28
N ALA A 452 17.89 5.95 -25.25
CA ALA A 452 18.25 7.37 -25.34
C ALA A 452 17.01 8.28 -25.38
N MET A 453 15.93 7.81 -26.03
CA MET A 453 14.66 8.51 -26.06
C MET A 453 13.99 8.55 -24.68
N ALA A 454 13.99 7.43 -23.94
CA ALA A 454 13.45 7.36 -22.59
C ALA A 454 14.24 8.27 -21.63
N TRP A 455 15.58 8.27 -21.71
CA TRP A 455 16.42 9.17 -20.93
C TRP A 455 16.13 10.64 -21.22
N SER A 456 16.03 11.01 -22.49
CA SER A 456 15.68 12.39 -22.87
C SER A 456 14.32 12.81 -22.33
N ARG A 457 13.32 11.91 -22.36
CA ARG A 457 11.99 12.16 -21.76
C ARG A 457 12.04 12.28 -20.24
N LEU A 458 12.76 11.40 -19.56
CA LEU A 458 12.93 11.44 -18.11
C LEU A 458 13.56 12.75 -17.63
N ILE A 459 14.60 13.24 -18.32
CA ILE A 459 15.21 14.54 -18.03
C ILE A 459 14.20 15.67 -18.19
N ARG A 460 13.42 15.68 -19.27
CA ARG A 460 12.40 16.71 -19.52
C ARG A 460 11.28 16.69 -18.48
N ILE A 461 10.84 15.51 -18.06
CA ILE A 461 9.87 15.32 -16.99
C ILE A 461 10.43 15.83 -15.66
N LEU A 462 11.70 15.53 -15.38
CA LEU A 462 12.40 16.03 -14.19
C LEU A 462 12.46 17.56 -14.20
N LEU A 463 12.86 18.19 -15.31
CA LEU A 463 12.93 19.64 -15.44
C LEU A 463 11.55 20.30 -15.26
N ALA A 464 10.50 19.73 -15.87
CA ALA A 464 9.13 20.21 -15.68
C ALA A 464 8.68 20.09 -14.21
N SER A 465 9.07 19.00 -13.53
CA SER A 465 8.74 18.77 -12.11
C SER A 465 9.53 19.71 -11.19
N VAL A 466 10.79 19.97 -11.48
CA VAL A 466 11.61 20.97 -10.76
C VAL A 466 11.02 22.37 -10.95
N ALA A 467 10.64 22.75 -12.17
CA ALA A 467 9.98 24.03 -12.42
C ALA A 467 8.66 24.16 -11.63
N LEU A 468 7.86 23.09 -11.59
CA LEU A 468 6.67 23.03 -10.72
C LEU A 468 7.04 23.22 -9.24
N GLY A 469 8.06 22.51 -8.76
CA GLY A 469 8.54 22.64 -7.37
C GLY A 469 8.96 24.08 -7.03
N LEU A 470 9.66 24.76 -7.93
CA LEU A 470 10.05 26.16 -7.74
C LEU A 470 8.82 27.09 -7.67
N VAL A 471 7.81 26.86 -8.51
CA VAL A 471 6.55 27.63 -8.45
C VAL A 471 5.83 27.38 -7.13
N LEU A 472 5.73 26.12 -6.69
CA LEU A 472 5.11 25.79 -5.41
C LEU A 472 5.87 26.40 -4.22
N ALA A 473 7.19 26.40 -4.24
CA ALA A 473 8.03 27.06 -3.24
C ALA A 473 7.81 28.58 -3.23
N ALA A 474 7.67 29.19 -4.40
CA ALA A 474 7.30 30.61 -4.50
C ALA A 474 5.91 30.89 -3.89
N ILE A 475 4.91 30.04 -4.20
CA ILE A 475 3.57 30.16 -3.58
C ILE A 475 3.68 30.02 -2.05
N GLN A 476 4.51 29.11 -1.55
CA GLN A 476 4.74 28.98 -0.10
C GLN A 476 5.35 30.25 0.51
N ALA A 477 6.25 30.94 -0.19
CA ALA A 477 6.81 32.21 0.29
C ALA A 477 5.74 33.30 0.44
N PHE A 478 4.72 33.30 -0.43
CA PHE A 478 3.56 34.20 -0.37
C PHE A 478 2.37 33.64 0.43
N ARG A 479 2.58 32.57 1.18
CA ARG A 479 1.54 31.92 1.98
C ARG A 479 0.76 32.87 2.92
N PRO A 480 1.40 33.79 3.68
CA PRO A 480 0.66 34.68 4.55
C PRO A 480 -0.33 35.58 3.80
N GLN A 481 0.07 36.07 2.62
CA GLN A 481 -0.79 36.91 1.76
C GLN A 481 -1.95 36.09 1.20
N LEU A 482 -1.67 34.86 0.74
CA LEU A 482 -2.69 33.95 0.24
C LEU A 482 -3.72 33.60 1.31
N GLN A 483 -3.29 33.33 2.54
CA GLN A 483 -4.19 33.07 3.66
C GLN A 483 -4.99 34.31 4.08
N ALA A 484 -4.41 35.50 4.00
CA ALA A 484 -5.11 36.77 4.30
C ALA A 484 -6.32 36.99 3.38
N VAL A 485 -6.23 36.62 2.09
CA VAL A 485 -7.34 36.72 1.12
C VAL A 485 -8.55 35.91 1.57
N PHE A 486 -8.31 34.77 2.23
CA PHE A 486 -9.36 33.85 2.70
C PHE A 486 -9.63 33.98 4.20
N SER A 487 -9.16 35.02 4.88
CA SER A 487 -9.27 35.18 6.33
C SER A 487 -10.71 35.21 6.85
N SER A 488 -11.64 35.68 6.02
CA SER A 488 -13.08 35.72 6.33
C SER A 488 -13.81 34.42 5.96
N PHE A 489 -13.14 33.48 5.30
CA PHE A 489 -13.77 32.21 4.86
C PHE A 489 -13.72 31.16 5.98
N HIS A 490 -14.90 30.80 6.49
CA HIS A 490 -15.07 29.74 7.49
C HIS A 490 -16.24 28.86 7.08
N LEU A 491 -15.99 27.57 6.89
CA LEU A 491 -17.02 26.58 6.61
C LEU A 491 -17.10 25.60 7.79
N GLY A 492 -18.32 25.46 8.38
CA GLY A 492 -18.63 24.47 9.41
C GLY A 492 -17.78 24.58 10.68
N HIS A 493 -18.19 25.41 11.66
CA HIS A 493 -17.60 25.52 13.02
C HIS A 493 -16.07 25.30 13.10
N HIS A 494 -15.28 25.99 12.25
CA HIS A 494 -13.80 25.91 12.20
C HIS A 494 -13.20 24.64 11.55
N LEU A 495 -13.97 23.83 10.84
CA LEU A 495 -13.41 22.66 10.15
C LEU A 495 -12.60 23.01 8.91
N VAL A 496 -12.99 24.07 8.17
CA VAL A 496 -12.25 24.56 6.99
C VAL A 496 -12.09 26.06 7.11
N GLY A 497 -10.85 26.53 7.18
CA GLY A 497 -10.47 27.93 7.25
C GLY A 497 -9.53 28.34 6.12
N ALA A 498 -8.92 29.52 6.26
CA ALA A 498 -8.04 30.11 5.25
C ALA A 498 -6.86 29.21 4.84
N LYS A 499 -6.26 28.46 5.77
CA LYS A 499 -5.09 27.60 5.51
C LYS A 499 -5.45 26.37 4.68
N GLU A 500 -6.62 25.79 4.93
CA GLU A 500 -7.13 24.63 4.18
C GLU A 500 -7.48 25.01 2.75
N VAL A 501 -8.14 26.15 2.58
CA VAL A 501 -8.44 26.69 1.25
C VAL A 501 -7.14 27.00 0.49
N ALA A 502 -6.19 27.64 1.17
CA ALA A 502 -4.91 27.99 0.56
C ALA A 502 -4.12 26.75 0.07
N ILE A 503 -4.06 25.68 0.86
CA ILE A 503 -3.34 24.46 0.43
C ILE A 503 -4.08 23.73 -0.70
N VAL A 504 -5.41 23.62 -0.62
CA VAL A 504 -6.20 23.01 -1.70
C VAL A 504 -6.02 23.79 -3.00
N LEU A 505 -6.11 25.11 -2.96
CA LEU A 505 -5.88 25.96 -4.12
C LEU A 505 -4.46 25.78 -4.66
N THR A 506 -3.44 25.73 -3.79
CA THR A 506 -2.04 25.51 -4.18
C THR A 506 -1.89 24.15 -4.88
N CYS A 507 -2.51 23.10 -4.37
CA CYS A 507 -2.50 21.78 -5.00
C CYS A 507 -3.23 21.79 -6.35
N MET A 508 -4.38 22.48 -6.47
CA MET A 508 -5.11 22.62 -7.72
C MET A 508 -4.31 23.41 -8.77
N VAL A 509 -3.68 24.50 -8.36
CA VAL A 509 -2.78 25.29 -9.24
C VAL A 509 -1.62 24.43 -9.71
N GLY A 510 -0.99 23.67 -8.81
CA GLY A 510 0.08 22.74 -9.15
C GLY A 510 -0.37 21.68 -10.14
N ALA A 511 -1.52 21.07 -9.93
CA ALA A 511 -2.10 20.06 -10.83
C ALA A 511 -2.48 20.65 -12.20
N ALA A 512 -3.00 21.88 -12.24
CA ALA A 512 -3.35 22.58 -13.49
C ALA A 512 -2.11 23.06 -14.26
N LEU A 513 -1.05 23.46 -13.55
CA LEU A 513 0.18 23.99 -14.15
C LEU A 513 1.11 22.87 -14.68
N TYR A 514 1.07 21.70 -14.09
CA TYR A 514 1.99 20.63 -14.47
C TYR A 514 1.84 20.15 -15.93
N PRO A 515 0.63 19.88 -16.48
CA PRO A 515 0.50 19.50 -17.89
C PRO A 515 1.07 20.53 -18.87
N PRO A 516 0.79 21.85 -18.78
CA PRO A 516 1.45 22.87 -19.59
C PRO A 516 2.98 22.85 -19.49
N LEU A 517 3.53 22.73 -18.27
CA LEU A 517 4.98 22.62 -18.07
C LEU A 517 5.54 21.37 -18.75
N LEU A 518 4.86 20.24 -18.62
CA LEU A 518 5.28 18.98 -19.24
C LEU A 518 5.29 19.08 -20.78
N PHE A 519 4.35 19.82 -21.37
CA PHE A 519 4.34 20.12 -22.81
C PHE A 519 5.45 21.11 -23.20
N ALA A 520 5.65 22.17 -22.43
CA ALA A 520 6.67 23.18 -22.69
C ALA A 520 8.09 22.59 -22.70
N PHE A 521 8.38 21.69 -21.78
CA PHE A 521 9.66 20.96 -21.74
C PHE A 521 9.72 19.78 -22.73
N GLY A 522 8.62 19.46 -23.43
CA GLY A 522 8.57 18.35 -24.40
C GLY A 522 8.61 16.96 -23.77
N GLY A 523 8.18 16.83 -22.51
CA GLY A 523 8.04 15.55 -21.81
C GLY A 523 6.88 14.70 -22.33
N LEU A 524 5.83 15.34 -22.86
CA LEU A 524 4.67 14.75 -23.54
C LEU A 524 4.46 15.41 -24.88
N ARG A 525 4.05 14.64 -25.91
CA ARG A 525 3.68 15.16 -27.21
C ARG A 525 2.16 15.14 -27.38
N LEU A 526 1.60 16.22 -27.94
CA LEU A 526 0.15 16.33 -28.23
C LEU A 526 -0.37 15.17 -29.10
N SER A 527 0.47 14.65 -30.00
CA SER A 527 0.16 13.49 -30.82
C SER A 527 -0.08 12.22 -29.99
N GLU A 528 0.68 12.03 -28.91
CA GLU A 528 0.55 10.87 -28.00
C GLU A 528 -0.74 10.95 -27.18
N VAL A 529 -1.10 12.14 -26.69
CA VAL A 529 -2.37 12.36 -25.97
C VAL A 529 -3.56 12.14 -26.89
N LYS A 530 -3.52 12.69 -28.14
CA LYS A 530 -4.56 12.45 -29.14
C LYS A 530 -4.67 10.97 -29.52
N ALA A 531 -3.55 10.27 -29.63
CA ALA A 531 -3.53 8.83 -29.92
C ALA A 531 -4.12 8.01 -28.76
N ALA A 532 -3.80 8.36 -27.50
CA ALA A 532 -4.36 7.71 -26.32
C ALA A 532 -5.88 7.92 -26.22
N LEU A 533 -6.36 9.13 -26.44
CA LEU A 533 -7.80 9.44 -26.45
C LEU A 533 -8.55 8.75 -27.61
N ARG A 534 -7.93 8.61 -28.79
CA ARG A 534 -8.51 7.87 -29.91
C ARG A 534 -8.56 6.35 -29.65
N ARG A 535 -7.57 5.79 -28.95
CA ARG A 535 -7.55 4.36 -28.61
C ARG A 535 -8.60 3.99 -27.55
N GLN A 536 -8.97 4.90 -26.64
CA GLN A 536 -10.08 4.69 -25.72
C GLN A 536 -11.46 4.65 -26.42
N GLY A 537 -11.57 5.25 -27.60
CA GLY A 537 -12.80 5.20 -28.43
C GLY A 537 -12.88 3.99 -29.37
N LYS A 538 -11.82 3.22 -29.52
CA LYS A 538 -11.76 1.96 -30.26
C LYS A 538 -11.20 0.86 -29.35
N THR A 539 -12.03 0.34 -28.45
CA THR A 539 -11.82 -1.04 -27.99
C THR A 539 -12.14 -1.92 -29.18
N PRO A 540 -11.17 -2.72 -29.73
CA PRO A 540 -11.51 -3.67 -30.78
C PRO A 540 -12.65 -4.56 -30.25
N THR A 541 -13.70 -4.72 -31.02
CA THR A 541 -14.71 -5.71 -30.70
C THR A 541 -14.03 -7.07 -30.83
N LEU A 542 -14.45 -8.04 -29.99
CA LEU A 542 -13.89 -9.39 -30.00
C LEU A 542 -13.94 -10.02 -31.42
N ASP A 543 -14.83 -9.52 -32.24
CA ASP A 543 -15.00 -9.94 -33.64
C ASP A 543 -13.86 -9.38 -34.53
N GLU A 544 -13.34 -8.17 -34.27
CA GLU A 544 -12.17 -7.60 -34.98
C GLU A 544 -10.87 -8.29 -34.58
N GLU A 545 -10.70 -8.70 -33.29
CA GLU A 545 -9.54 -9.48 -32.86
C GLU A 545 -9.57 -10.92 -33.44
N LEU A 546 -10.75 -11.52 -33.58
CA LEU A 546 -10.93 -12.84 -34.20
C LEU A 546 -10.69 -12.81 -35.71
N GLU A 547 -11.12 -11.77 -36.41
CA GLU A 547 -10.84 -11.59 -37.85
C GLU A 547 -9.34 -11.33 -38.11
N GLU A 548 -8.66 -10.59 -37.24
CA GLU A 548 -7.21 -10.37 -37.35
C GLU A 548 -6.39 -11.63 -37.08
N ASP A 549 -6.83 -12.50 -36.18
CA ASP A 549 -6.18 -13.81 -35.90
C ASP A 549 -6.48 -14.85 -36.98
N LEU A 550 -7.70 -14.86 -37.54
CA LEU A 550 -8.06 -15.75 -38.64
C LEU A 550 -7.38 -15.34 -39.96
N GLY A 551 -7.12 -14.04 -40.17
CA GLY A 551 -6.37 -13.55 -41.33
C GLY A 551 -4.86 -13.84 -41.31
N LYS A 552 -4.31 -14.25 -40.15
CA LYS A 552 -2.88 -14.60 -39.97
C LYS A 552 -2.57 -16.09 -40.03
N THR A 553 -3.57 -16.94 -40.26
CA THR A 553 -3.32 -18.38 -40.46
C THR A 553 -2.72 -18.58 -41.86
N PRO A 554 -1.47 -19.04 -42.00
CA PRO A 554 -0.93 -19.34 -43.33
C PRO A 554 -1.72 -20.50 -43.91
N ALA A 555 -2.17 -20.34 -45.16
CA ALA A 555 -2.77 -21.43 -45.93
C ALA A 555 -1.84 -22.66 -45.89
N GLY A 556 -2.31 -23.72 -45.31
CA GLY A 556 -1.55 -24.99 -45.27
C GLY A 556 -1.30 -25.51 -46.67
N PRO A 557 -0.19 -26.20 -46.91
CA PRO A 557 0.10 -26.75 -48.25
C PRO A 557 -0.96 -27.78 -48.65
N ASP A 558 -1.47 -27.59 -49.86
CA ASP A 558 -2.38 -28.54 -50.52
C ASP A 558 -1.81 -29.95 -50.46
N LEU A 559 -2.55 -30.86 -49.79
CA LEU A 559 -2.35 -32.29 -49.90
C LEU A 559 -3.12 -32.77 -51.17
N LEU A 560 -2.39 -32.97 -52.28
CA LEU A 560 -2.74 -33.88 -53.32
C LEU A 560 -2.23 -35.29 -53.00
#